data_36a4d25aa1655ab2678160e7e79c0b6f
#
_entry.id   36a4d25aa1655ab2678160e7e79c0b6f
#
_cell.length_a   1.000
_cell.length_b   1.000
_cell.length_c   1.000
_cell.angle_alpha   90.00
_cell.angle_beta   90.00
_cell.angle_gamma   90.00
#
_symmetry.space_group_name_H-M   'P 1'
#
loop_
_entity.id
_entity.type
_entity.pdbx_description
1 polymer ?
#
loop_
_entity_poly.entity_id
_entity_poly.type
_entity_poly.pdbx_seq_one_letter_code
_entity_poly.pdbx_strand_id
1 'polypeptide(L)'
;DSQNEPGDKTCPKCHQLNVTGSTFCPNCGAKMEGSGNASVDAASDIVSGIANKINSVTGGEGPVELRMRDLFSEVFKKHTREEVENIFACGSEKTTPKLEDISREWPKPWYFARVFGFLLISSLLLYFMFVTFNNQIVIPGLIFVSSMIGAIPILFFYFEINSPRNIDLMTVIQIFFFGGLLSLVITLTLFQVFPTDASPIATLVAAAIEEIGKIVATSWYIQKLQNKRFLFNGLLIGGAVGAGFDVFESAGYTFYALLGNNFTAQEFLTSAIGRGLTGIAAHVAWGAITGAGVMMVLKKNREFSWSLLWTGESLRFLILTTVLHTFWNTPILPNLLQQGILILLAL
;
A
#
# COMPACT_ATOMS: atom_id res chain seq x y z
N ASP A 1 24.07 -18.37 49.14
CA ASP A 1 23.17 -19.39 48.55
C ASP A 1 21.94 -18.68 47.98
N SER A 2 22.06 -18.22 46.74
CA SER A 2 20.92 -17.72 45.98
C SER A 2 20.16 -18.92 45.44
N GLN A 3 18.99 -19.17 46.00
CA GLN A 3 18.04 -20.16 45.51
C GLN A 3 17.62 -19.76 44.11
N ASN A 4 18.07 -20.52 43.08
CA ASN A 4 17.46 -20.50 41.75
C ASN A 4 16.02 -21.02 41.89
N GLU A 5 15.00 -20.17 41.72
CA GLU A 5 13.64 -20.64 41.59
C GLU A 5 13.53 -21.49 40.31
N PRO A 6 12.84 -22.64 40.34
CA PRO A 6 12.71 -23.49 39.18
C PRO A 6 11.84 -22.78 38.12
N GLY A 7 12.47 -22.22 37.11
CA GLY A 7 11.77 -21.59 35.96
C GLY A 7 12.47 -20.42 35.30
N ASP A 8 13.55 -19.88 35.82
CA ASP A 8 14.28 -18.78 35.19
C ASP A 8 15.00 -19.22 33.91
N LYS A 9 14.88 -18.41 32.85
CA LYS A 9 15.56 -18.64 31.57
C LYS A 9 16.74 -17.69 31.40
N THR A 10 17.88 -18.23 31.00
CA THR A 10 19.07 -17.43 30.68
C THR A 10 18.99 -16.91 29.23
N CYS A 11 19.27 -15.63 29.04
CA CYS A 11 19.31 -15.02 27.72
C CYS A 11 20.42 -15.62 26.86
N PRO A 12 20.15 -16.10 25.64
CA PRO A 12 21.18 -16.70 24.79
C PRO A 12 22.21 -15.68 24.27
N LYS A 13 21.93 -14.38 24.36
CA LYS A 13 22.81 -13.33 23.84
C LYS A 13 23.67 -12.66 24.94
N CYS A 14 23.10 -12.34 26.09
CA CYS A 14 23.81 -11.61 27.16
C CYS A 14 23.90 -12.37 28.48
N HIS A 15 23.42 -13.60 28.51
CA HIS A 15 23.46 -14.51 29.69
C HIS A 15 22.72 -13.97 30.93
N GLN A 16 21.90 -12.92 30.80
CA GLN A 16 21.07 -12.41 31.90
C GLN A 16 19.97 -13.40 32.24
N LEU A 17 19.75 -13.69 33.52
CA LEU A 17 18.59 -14.44 34.01
C LEU A 17 17.33 -13.62 33.86
N ASN A 18 16.28 -14.25 33.36
CA ASN A 18 14.98 -13.62 33.06
C ASN A 18 13.84 -14.50 33.57
N VAL A 19 12.75 -13.87 34.00
CA VAL A 19 11.58 -14.56 34.54
C VAL A 19 10.96 -15.49 33.46
N THR A 20 10.52 -16.66 33.89
CA THR A 20 9.82 -17.63 33.02
C THR A 20 8.64 -16.96 32.31
N GLY A 21 8.58 -17.08 30.96
CA GLY A 21 7.56 -16.43 30.16
C GLY A 21 7.98 -15.11 29.52
N SER A 22 9.17 -14.59 29.83
CA SER A 22 9.72 -13.43 29.12
C SER A 22 9.94 -13.74 27.65
N THR A 23 9.32 -12.97 26.76
CA THR A 23 9.46 -13.10 25.30
C THR A 23 10.74 -12.46 24.79
N PHE A 24 11.25 -11.47 25.51
CA PHE A 24 12.49 -10.74 25.19
C PHE A 24 13.29 -10.49 26.46
N CYS A 25 14.59 -10.46 26.33
CA CYS A 25 15.47 -10.09 27.41
C CYS A 25 15.41 -8.58 27.67
N PRO A 26 15.04 -8.12 28.88
CA PRO A 26 14.96 -6.70 29.22
C PRO A 26 16.31 -5.98 29.19
N ASN A 27 17.40 -6.70 29.26
CA ASN A 27 18.76 -6.14 29.29
C ASN A 27 19.31 -5.87 27.86
N CYS A 28 19.07 -6.77 26.88
CA CYS A 28 19.68 -6.67 25.57
C CYS A 28 18.69 -6.78 24.40
N GLY A 29 17.38 -6.90 24.67
CA GLY A 29 16.33 -7.02 23.68
C GLY A 29 16.32 -8.34 22.89
N ALA A 30 17.19 -9.30 23.18
CA ALA A 30 17.22 -10.58 22.46
C ALA A 30 15.94 -11.40 22.73
N LYS A 31 15.44 -12.09 21.71
CA LYS A 31 14.29 -12.99 21.82
C LYS A 31 14.68 -14.21 22.68
N MET A 32 13.82 -14.56 23.63
CA MET A 32 13.99 -15.72 24.50
C MET A 32 13.38 -16.96 23.83
N GLU A 33 14.12 -18.04 23.70
CA GLU A 33 13.63 -19.28 23.11
C GLU A 33 12.46 -19.88 23.92
N GLY A 34 11.40 -20.27 23.23
CA GLY A 34 10.25 -20.97 23.80
C GLY A 34 9.03 -20.14 24.17
N SER A 35 8.94 -18.85 23.77
CA SER A 35 7.78 -17.98 24.06
C SER A 35 7.00 -17.54 22.80
N GLY A 36 7.13 -18.23 21.68
CA GLY A 36 6.34 -17.97 20.48
C GLY A 36 5.03 -18.77 20.51
N ASN A 37 3.89 -18.15 20.22
CA ASN A 37 2.69 -18.88 19.82
C ASN A 37 3.01 -19.57 18.49
N ALA A 38 3.07 -20.90 18.47
CA ALA A 38 3.42 -21.71 17.29
C ALA A 38 2.58 -21.34 16.04
N SER A 39 1.35 -20.85 16.22
CA SER A 39 0.47 -20.37 15.15
C SER A 39 0.94 -19.03 14.54
N VAL A 40 1.52 -18.13 15.34
CA VAL A 40 2.01 -16.82 14.85
C VAL A 40 3.35 -17.00 14.14
N ASP A 41 4.20 -17.88 14.64
CA ASP A 41 5.49 -18.19 14.01
C ASP A 41 5.26 -18.92 12.68
N ALA A 42 4.32 -19.87 12.60
CA ALA A 42 3.95 -20.55 11.35
C ALA A 42 3.35 -19.59 10.29
N ALA A 43 2.51 -18.64 10.69
CA ALA A 43 1.97 -17.63 9.78
C ALA A 43 3.07 -16.70 9.26
N SER A 44 4.01 -16.30 10.12
CA SER A 44 5.17 -15.49 9.75
C SER A 44 6.08 -16.22 8.75
N ASP A 45 6.30 -17.52 8.94
CA ASP A 45 7.11 -18.34 8.03
C ASP A 45 6.46 -18.51 6.65
N ILE A 46 5.13 -18.68 6.60
CA ILE A 46 4.38 -18.75 5.35
C ILE A 46 4.48 -17.42 4.59
N VAL A 47 4.25 -16.29 5.27
CA VAL A 47 4.33 -14.95 4.65
C VAL A 47 5.76 -14.68 4.14
N SER A 48 6.77 -14.99 4.93
CA SER A 48 8.18 -14.85 4.53
C SER A 48 8.53 -15.75 3.33
N GLY A 49 8.01 -16.98 3.31
CA GLY A 49 8.20 -17.91 2.19
C GLY A 49 7.57 -17.40 0.89
N ILE A 50 6.37 -16.85 0.96
CA ILE A 50 5.67 -16.24 -0.18
C ILE A 50 6.41 -14.98 -0.64
N ALA A 51 6.78 -14.09 0.28
CA ALA A 51 7.51 -12.87 -0.02
C ALA A 51 8.85 -13.16 -0.71
N ASN A 52 9.61 -14.15 -0.22
CA ASN A 52 10.87 -14.57 -0.83
C ASN A 52 10.66 -15.17 -2.22
N LYS A 53 9.57 -15.90 -2.44
CA LYS A 53 9.23 -16.47 -3.76
C LYS A 53 8.83 -15.37 -4.75
N ILE A 54 8.03 -14.41 -4.33
CA ILE A 54 7.70 -13.22 -5.13
C ILE A 54 8.98 -12.44 -5.45
N ASN A 55 9.82 -12.16 -4.45
CA ASN A 55 11.08 -11.46 -4.62
C ASN A 55 11.99 -12.14 -5.66
N SER A 56 12.11 -13.47 -5.63
CA SER A 56 12.90 -14.24 -6.62
C SER A 56 12.31 -14.16 -8.03
N VAL A 57 10.99 -14.19 -8.18
CA VAL A 57 10.29 -14.08 -9.49
C VAL A 57 10.43 -12.67 -10.07
N THR A 58 10.43 -11.64 -9.23
CA THR A 58 10.57 -10.24 -9.64
C THR A 58 12.02 -9.80 -9.85
N GLY A 59 12.99 -10.68 -9.59
CA GLY A 59 14.41 -10.46 -9.84
C GLY A 59 15.14 -9.79 -8.67
N GLY A 60 14.60 -9.89 -7.46
CA GLY A 60 15.29 -9.49 -6.23
C GLY A 60 16.37 -10.48 -5.83
N GLU A 61 17.44 -9.99 -5.22
CA GLU A 61 18.56 -10.78 -4.73
C GLU A 61 18.49 -10.93 -3.20
N GLY A 62 18.52 -12.17 -2.73
CA GLY A 62 18.56 -12.52 -1.31
C GLY A 62 17.21 -12.53 -0.57
N PRO A 63 17.20 -12.96 0.69
CA PRO A 63 16.00 -13.02 1.50
C PRO A 63 15.56 -11.62 1.96
N VAL A 64 14.25 -11.43 2.09
CA VAL A 64 13.68 -10.22 2.69
C VAL A 64 13.68 -10.39 4.21
N GLU A 65 14.51 -9.62 4.91
CA GLU A 65 14.66 -9.67 6.39
C GLU A 65 13.77 -8.65 7.12
N LEU A 66 12.78 -8.07 6.45
CA LEU A 66 11.87 -7.09 7.03
C LEU A 66 10.85 -7.78 7.94
N ARG A 67 10.80 -7.36 9.20
CA ARG A 67 9.76 -7.77 10.15
C ARG A 67 8.68 -6.71 10.22
N MET A 68 7.44 -7.08 9.93
CA MET A 68 6.28 -6.16 9.97
C MET A 68 6.17 -5.43 11.31
N ARG A 69 6.46 -6.10 12.43
CA ARG A 69 6.47 -5.49 13.76
C ARG A 69 7.46 -4.33 13.88
N ASP A 70 8.65 -4.47 13.29
CA ASP A 70 9.69 -3.44 13.37
C ASP A 70 9.33 -2.24 12.48
N LEU A 71 8.74 -2.51 11.30
CA LEU A 71 8.25 -1.50 10.38
C LEU A 71 7.17 -0.61 11.04
N PHE A 72 6.21 -1.19 11.74
CA PHE A 72 5.11 -0.46 12.37
C PHE A 72 5.35 -0.08 13.84
N SER A 73 6.60 -0.15 14.32
CA SER A 73 6.96 0.09 15.72
C SER A 73 6.65 1.50 16.24
N GLU A 74 6.55 2.49 15.36
CA GLU A 74 6.31 3.89 15.71
C GLU A 74 4.81 4.28 15.70
N VAL A 75 3.92 3.45 15.13
CA VAL A 75 2.50 3.78 14.91
C VAL A 75 1.76 4.17 16.19
N PHE A 76 2.03 3.49 17.30
CA PHE A 76 1.33 3.72 18.58
C PHE A 76 2.07 4.67 19.53
N LYS A 77 3.23 5.20 19.14
CA LYS A 77 3.97 6.17 19.95
C LYS A 77 3.35 7.57 19.87
N LYS A 78 3.66 8.40 20.86
CA LYS A 78 3.34 9.83 20.79
C LYS A 78 4.39 10.54 19.95
N HIS A 79 3.94 11.37 19.04
CA HIS A 79 4.79 12.15 18.15
C HIS A 79 4.54 13.64 18.36
N THR A 80 5.60 14.43 18.22
CA THR A 80 5.56 15.88 18.33
C THR A 80 5.12 16.51 17.00
N ARG A 81 4.72 17.79 17.06
CA ARG A 81 4.39 18.57 15.86
C ARG A 81 5.61 18.72 14.95
N GLU A 82 6.80 18.90 15.51
CA GLU A 82 8.05 18.99 14.76
C GLU A 82 8.34 17.70 13.97
N GLU A 83 8.09 16.53 14.56
CA GLU A 83 8.23 15.25 13.85
C GLU A 83 7.27 15.17 12.67
N VAL A 84 6.01 15.66 12.81
CA VAL A 84 5.07 15.74 11.68
C VAL A 84 5.59 16.70 10.60
N GLU A 85 6.04 17.89 10.95
CA GLU A 85 6.57 18.88 10.02
C GLU A 85 7.78 18.33 9.26
N ASN A 86 8.64 17.57 9.94
CA ASN A 86 9.79 16.89 9.35
C ASN A 86 9.43 15.81 8.31
N ILE A 87 8.27 15.13 8.43
CA ILE A 87 7.79 14.20 7.39
C ILE A 87 7.62 14.94 6.06
N PHE A 88 7.07 16.15 6.08
CA PHE A 88 6.75 16.92 4.89
C PHE A 88 7.89 17.81 4.38
N ALA A 89 8.89 18.07 5.20
CA ALA A 89 10.07 18.85 4.83
C ALA A 89 11.03 18.03 3.95
N CYS A 90 10.63 17.74 2.71
CA CYS A 90 11.41 16.92 1.76
C CYS A 90 11.25 17.39 0.32
N GLY A 91 12.07 16.87 -0.59
CA GLY A 91 11.95 17.02 -2.03
C GLY A 91 12.55 18.30 -2.63
N SER A 92 12.87 19.31 -1.81
CA SER A 92 13.60 20.50 -2.27
C SER A 92 15.12 20.23 -2.31
N GLU A 93 15.88 21.09 -3.01
CA GLU A 93 17.34 21.02 -3.05
C GLU A 93 17.97 21.08 -1.64
N LYS A 94 17.35 21.86 -0.73
CA LYS A 94 17.84 22.04 0.64
C LYS A 94 17.48 20.88 1.58
N THR A 95 16.38 20.19 1.31
CA THR A 95 15.84 19.16 2.20
C THR A 95 16.06 17.72 1.70
N THR A 96 16.48 17.56 0.44
CA THR A 96 16.86 16.26 -0.11
C THR A 96 18.23 15.87 0.43
N PRO A 97 18.38 14.73 1.13
CA PRO A 97 19.67 14.28 1.64
C PRO A 97 20.62 13.95 0.48
N LYS A 98 21.92 14.12 0.71
CA LYS A 98 22.92 13.61 -0.21
C LYS A 98 22.89 12.08 -0.22
N LEU A 99 23.43 11.47 -1.27
CA LEU A 99 23.42 10.01 -1.44
C LEU A 99 24.07 9.28 -0.24
N GLU A 100 25.15 9.86 0.31
CA GLU A 100 25.88 9.33 1.46
C GLU A 100 25.10 9.42 2.78
N ASP A 101 24.17 10.39 2.88
CA ASP A 101 23.36 10.67 4.07
C ASP A 101 22.02 9.92 4.07
N ILE A 102 21.69 9.21 2.98
CA ILE A 102 20.45 8.41 2.92
C ILE A 102 20.57 7.26 3.92
N SER A 103 19.61 7.19 4.86
CA SER A 103 19.57 6.10 5.84
C SER A 103 19.48 4.74 5.15
N ARG A 104 20.27 3.78 5.64
CA ARG A 104 20.24 2.38 5.24
C ARG A 104 19.32 1.54 6.13
N GLU A 105 18.79 2.13 7.19
CA GLU A 105 17.82 1.46 8.05
C GLU A 105 16.44 1.45 7.38
N TRP A 106 15.66 0.42 7.68
CA TRP A 106 14.27 0.37 7.26
C TRP A 106 13.51 1.54 7.86
N PRO A 107 12.75 2.30 7.04
CA PRO A 107 11.93 3.39 7.53
C PRO A 107 10.85 2.88 8.50
N LYS A 108 10.46 3.73 9.42
CA LYS A 108 9.44 3.43 10.45
C LYS A 108 8.27 4.40 10.31
N PRO A 109 7.40 4.19 9.32
CA PRO A 109 6.27 5.08 9.07
C PRO A 109 5.24 5.00 10.19
N TRP A 110 4.55 6.09 10.45
CA TRP A 110 3.52 6.18 11.48
C TRP A 110 2.40 7.18 11.18
N TYR A 111 2.68 8.23 10.39
CA TYR A 111 1.71 9.29 10.12
C TYR A 111 0.52 8.77 9.29
N PHE A 112 0.77 7.84 8.36
CA PHE A 112 -0.27 7.18 7.57
C PHE A 112 -1.41 6.62 8.44
N ALA A 113 -1.10 6.08 9.64
CA ALA A 113 -2.10 5.53 10.55
C ALA A 113 -2.98 6.62 11.17
N ARG A 114 -2.45 7.85 11.37
CA ARG A 114 -3.23 9.02 11.81
C ARG A 114 -4.19 9.46 10.72
N VAL A 115 -3.71 9.49 9.47
CA VAL A 115 -4.54 9.82 8.30
C VAL A 115 -5.66 8.80 8.15
N PHE A 116 -5.37 7.50 8.30
CA PHE A 116 -6.37 6.44 8.29
C PHE A 116 -7.45 6.64 9.35
N GLY A 117 -7.04 6.84 10.61
CA GLY A 117 -7.98 7.08 11.72
C GLY A 117 -8.85 8.31 11.47
N PHE A 118 -8.25 9.41 11.00
CA PHE A 118 -8.99 10.63 10.67
C PHE A 118 -10.04 10.41 9.58
N LEU A 119 -9.68 9.77 8.46
CA LEU A 119 -10.59 9.53 7.34
C LEU A 119 -11.70 8.54 7.71
N LEU A 120 -11.37 7.48 8.46
CA LEU A 120 -12.34 6.51 8.94
C LEU A 120 -13.37 7.18 9.88
N ILE A 121 -12.92 7.92 10.89
CA ILE A 121 -13.80 8.63 11.83
C ILE A 121 -14.67 9.65 11.08
N SER A 122 -14.08 10.43 10.17
CA SER A 122 -14.82 11.40 9.35
C SER A 122 -15.92 10.74 8.52
N SER A 123 -15.62 9.60 7.89
CA SER A 123 -16.60 8.83 7.11
C SER A 123 -17.73 8.30 7.99
N LEU A 124 -17.40 7.75 9.16
CA LEU A 124 -18.40 7.27 10.12
C LEU A 124 -19.28 8.39 10.67
N LEU A 125 -18.73 9.58 10.93
CA LEU A 125 -19.49 10.75 11.35
C LEU A 125 -20.44 11.23 10.25
N LEU A 126 -19.99 11.33 9.00
CA LEU A 126 -20.85 11.69 7.87
C LEU A 126 -21.96 10.65 7.64
N TYR A 127 -21.64 9.36 7.78
CA TYR A 127 -22.64 8.31 7.72
C TYR A 127 -23.66 8.41 8.85
N PHE A 128 -23.20 8.65 10.09
CA PHE A 128 -24.08 8.89 11.23
C PHE A 128 -25.03 10.07 10.98
N MET A 129 -24.54 11.19 10.43
CA MET A 129 -25.36 12.33 10.05
C MET A 129 -26.41 11.98 8.98
N PHE A 130 -26.00 11.18 7.98
CA PHE A 130 -26.91 10.71 6.94
C PHE A 130 -28.06 9.89 7.52
N VAL A 131 -27.75 8.87 8.34
CA VAL A 131 -28.76 7.92 8.86
C VAL A 131 -29.63 8.57 9.96
N THR A 132 -29.01 9.30 10.89
CA THR A 132 -29.73 9.83 12.06
C THR A 132 -30.61 11.02 11.71
N PHE A 133 -30.15 11.90 10.84
CA PHE A 133 -30.85 13.13 10.48
C PHE A 133 -31.51 13.07 9.12
N ASN A 134 -31.42 11.94 8.40
CA ASN A 134 -31.87 11.77 7.02
C ASN A 134 -31.39 12.91 6.10
N ASN A 135 -30.17 13.39 6.32
CA ASN A 135 -29.63 14.56 5.61
C ASN A 135 -28.84 14.12 4.38
N GLN A 136 -29.47 14.24 3.22
CA GLN A 136 -28.88 13.84 1.93
C GLN A 136 -27.75 14.80 1.47
N ILE A 137 -27.63 16.00 2.02
CA ILE A 137 -26.59 16.96 1.64
C ILE A 137 -25.18 16.41 1.96
N VAL A 138 -25.06 15.51 2.95
CA VAL A 138 -23.77 14.90 3.32
C VAL A 138 -23.32 13.80 2.35
N ILE A 139 -24.18 13.30 1.46
CA ILE A 139 -23.87 12.17 0.58
C ILE A 139 -22.62 12.42 -0.30
N PRO A 140 -22.47 13.57 -1.00
CA PRO A 140 -21.28 13.82 -1.79
C PRO A 140 -19.99 13.81 -0.96
N GLY A 141 -20.05 14.42 0.26
CA GLY A 141 -18.94 14.39 1.19
C GLY A 141 -18.61 12.98 1.69
N LEU A 142 -19.64 12.17 1.97
CA LEU A 142 -19.47 10.78 2.38
C LEU A 142 -18.83 9.95 1.27
N ILE A 143 -19.29 10.05 0.02
CA ILE A 143 -18.70 9.37 -1.14
C ILE A 143 -17.23 9.74 -1.27
N PHE A 144 -16.91 11.04 -1.24
CA PHE A 144 -15.56 11.53 -1.42
C PHE A 144 -14.61 11.10 -0.30
N VAL A 145 -15.01 11.28 0.97
CA VAL A 145 -14.16 10.94 2.11
C VAL A 145 -14.00 9.43 2.27
N SER A 146 -15.07 8.66 2.04
CA SER A 146 -15.01 7.20 2.16
C SER A 146 -14.11 6.56 1.10
N SER A 147 -14.10 7.06 -0.13
CA SER A 147 -13.20 6.56 -1.19
C SER A 147 -11.71 6.75 -0.87
N MET A 148 -11.39 7.66 0.06
CA MET A 148 -10.03 7.96 0.49
C MET A 148 -9.53 7.10 1.66
N ILE A 149 -10.41 6.36 2.38
CA ILE A 149 -10.07 5.69 3.65
C ILE A 149 -8.84 4.77 3.53
N GLY A 150 -8.73 4.01 2.46
CA GLY A 150 -7.58 3.11 2.20
C GLY A 150 -6.49 3.78 1.38
N ALA A 151 -6.87 4.39 0.26
CA ALA A 151 -5.94 4.86 -0.74
C ALA A 151 -4.98 5.95 -0.21
N ILE A 152 -5.50 6.96 0.48
CA ILE A 152 -4.68 8.08 0.97
C ILE A 152 -3.72 7.67 2.09
N PRO A 153 -4.12 6.89 3.12
CA PRO A 153 -3.16 6.41 4.11
C PRO A 153 -2.01 5.59 3.51
N ILE A 154 -2.30 4.70 2.55
CA ILE A 154 -1.24 3.92 1.90
C ILE A 154 -0.35 4.80 1.03
N LEU A 155 -0.89 5.83 0.39
CA LEU A 155 -0.06 6.83 -0.29
C LEU A 155 0.88 7.55 0.70
N PHE A 156 0.38 7.93 1.90
CA PHE A 156 1.22 8.49 2.96
C PHE A 156 2.25 7.48 3.45
N PHE A 157 1.90 6.20 3.58
CA PHE A 157 2.85 5.16 3.89
C PHE A 157 4.00 5.12 2.88
N TYR A 158 3.72 5.12 1.56
CA TYR A 158 4.76 5.17 0.53
C TYR A 158 5.56 6.48 0.56
N PHE A 159 4.94 7.59 0.93
CA PHE A 159 5.64 8.86 1.11
C PHE A 159 6.62 8.81 2.30
N GLU A 160 6.21 8.24 3.43
CA GLU A 160 7.06 8.10 4.63
C GLU A 160 8.22 7.12 4.41
N ILE A 161 7.99 6.01 3.70
CA ILE A 161 9.06 5.03 3.41
C ILE A 161 9.99 5.46 2.28
N ASN A 162 9.71 6.55 1.57
CA ASN A 162 10.58 7.07 0.52
C ASN A 162 11.88 7.64 1.12
N SER A 163 12.78 6.75 1.55
CA SER A 163 14.05 7.09 2.22
C SER A 163 14.90 8.12 1.48
N PRO A 164 14.94 8.20 0.12
CA PRO A 164 15.61 9.26 -0.59
C PRO A 164 15.06 10.67 -0.32
N ARG A 165 13.83 10.80 0.18
CA ARG A 165 13.16 12.06 0.56
C ARG A 165 13.32 13.17 -0.50
N ASN A 166 13.32 12.79 -1.76
CA ASN A 166 13.64 13.62 -2.91
C ASN A 166 12.43 13.98 -3.79
N ILE A 167 11.22 13.58 -3.39
CA ILE A 167 9.95 13.94 -4.02
C ILE A 167 9.11 14.69 -2.97
N ASP A 168 8.73 15.93 -3.28
CA ASP A 168 7.92 16.76 -2.41
C ASP A 168 6.43 16.39 -2.46
N LEU A 169 5.69 16.79 -1.42
CA LEU A 169 4.27 16.48 -1.30
C LEU A 169 3.44 17.07 -2.45
N MET A 170 3.78 18.27 -2.95
CA MET A 170 3.03 18.88 -4.05
C MET A 170 3.16 18.04 -5.32
N THR A 171 4.35 17.52 -5.61
CA THR A 171 4.58 16.59 -6.71
C THR A 171 3.74 15.32 -6.52
N VAL A 172 3.67 14.76 -5.31
CA VAL A 172 2.83 13.59 -5.02
C VAL A 172 1.35 13.90 -5.23
N ILE A 173 0.86 15.05 -4.77
CA ILE A 173 -0.52 15.50 -5.00
C ILE A 173 -0.81 15.65 -6.50
N GLN A 174 0.10 16.22 -7.27
CA GLN A 174 -0.04 16.32 -8.73
C GLN A 174 -0.11 14.93 -9.39
N ILE A 175 0.73 13.99 -8.98
CA ILE A 175 0.69 12.61 -9.50
C ILE A 175 -0.63 11.94 -9.12
N PHE A 176 -1.09 12.11 -7.90
CA PHE A 176 -2.37 11.58 -7.46
C PHE A 176 -3.53 12.06 -8.34
N PHE A 177 -3.70 13.36 -8.50
CA PHE A 177 -4.82 13.89 -9.26
C PHE A 177 -4.64 13.67 -10.77
N PHE A 178 -3.56 14.15 -11.37
CA PHE A 178 -3.39 14.09 -12.83
C PHE A 178 -2.98 12.70 -13.30
N GLY A 179 -2.14 11.98 -12.54
CA GLY A 179 -1.75 10.62 -12.88
C GLY A 179 -2.90 9.64 -12.71
N GLY A 180 -3.66 9.76 -11.62
CA GLY A 180 -4.86 8.99 -11.37
C GLY A 180 -5.92 9.22 -12.45
N LEU A 181 -6.22 10.50 -12.77
CA LEU A 181 -7.15 10.84 -13.81
C LEU A 181 -6.69 10.36 -15.21
N LEU A 182 -5.41 10.53 -15.54
CA LEU A 182 -4.84 10.06 -16.81
C LEU A 182 -4.98 8.54 -16.94
N SER A 183 -4.66 7.78 -15.89
CA SER A 183 -4.81 6.33 -15.90
C SER A 183 -6.27 5.91 -16.09
N LEU A 184 -7.21 6.57 -15.42
CA LEU A 184 -8.63 6.31 -15.57
C LEU A 184 -9.13 6.62 -16.99
N VAL A 185 -8.73 7.76 -17.58
CA VAL A 185 -9.11 8.14 -18.95
C VAL A 185 -8.57 7.11 -19.96
N ILE A 186 -7.32 6.66 -19.81
CA ILE A 186 -6.77 5.60 -20.68
C ILE A 186 -7.59 4.32 -20.53
N THR A 187 -7.87 3.90 -19.30
CA THR A 187 -8.67 2.71 -18.99
C THR A 187 -10.06 2.78 -19.64
N LEU A 188 -10.79 3.86 -19.41
CA LEU A 188 -12.13 4.04 -19.98
C LEU A 188 -12.11 4.08 -21.50
N THR A 189 -11.08 4.66 -22.10
CA THR A 189 -10.90 4.65 -23.56
C THR A 189 -10.65 3.23 -24.09
N LEU A 190 -9.81 2.45 -23.39
CA LEU A 190 -9.55 1.06 -23.77
C LEU A 190 -10.81 0.19 -23.64
N PHE A 191 -11.67 0.40 -22.63
CA PHE A 191 -12.95 -0.29 -22.50
C PHE A 191 -13.92 0.00 -23.66
N GLN A 192 -13.84 1.16 -24.33
CA GLN A 192 -14.62 1.41 -25.53
C GLN A 192 -14.15 0.57 -26.73
N VAL A 193 -12.85 0.24 -26.77
CA VAL A 193 -12.26 -0.55 -27.86
C VAL A 193 -12.38 -2.05 -27.58
N PHE A 194 -12.23 -2.44 -26.32
CA PHE A 194 -12.27 -3.81 -25.83
C PHE A 194 -13.38 -3.99 -24.79
N PRO A 195 -14.65 -4.03 -25.21
CA PRO A 195 -15.76 -4.19 -24.28
C PRO A 195 -15.67 -5.54 -23.57
N THR A 196 -15.92 -5.52 -22.27
CA THR A 196 -15.86 -6.72 -21.40
C THR A 196 -17.28 -7.14 -21.01
N ASP A 197 -17.49 -8.44 -20.91
CA ASP A 197 -18.72 -9.06 -20.37
C ASP A 197 -18.49 -9.57 -18.93
N ALA A 198 -19.42 -10.36 -18.40
CA ALA A 198 -19.32 -10.93 -17.07
C ALA A 198 -18.56 -12.30 -17.03
N SER A 199 -17.84 -12.66 -18.09
CA SER A 199 -17.10 -13.92 -18.12
C SER A 199 -15.79 -13.84 -17.31
N PRO A 200 -15.24 -14.97 -16.83
CA PRO A 200 -13.94 -14.98 -16.15
C PRO A 200 -12.79 -14.44 -17.01
N ILE A 201 -12.85 -14.62 -18.32
CA ILE A 201 -11.87 -14.08 -19.27
C ILE A 201 -12.01 -12.56 -19.33
N ALA A 202 -13.22 -12.04 -19.34
CA ALA A 202 -13.46 -10.61 -19.33
C ALA A 202 -12.97 -9.94 -18.04
N THR A 203 -13.07 -10.61 -16.90
CA THR A 203 -12.47 -10.12 -15.63
C THR A 203 -10.96 -9.97 -15.74
N LEU A 204 -10.27 -10.93 -16.35
CA LEU A 204 -8.82 -10.86 -16.62
C LEU A 204 -8.50 -9.71 -17.59
N VAL A 205 -9.28 -9.58 -18.68
CA VAL A 205 -9.09 -8.50 -19.65
C VAL A 205 -9.33 -7.14 -19.02
N ALA A 206 -10.37 -7.00 -18.21
CA ALA A 206 -10.66 -5.75 -17.48
C ALA A 206 -9.49 -5.38 -16.55
N ALA A 207 -9.01 -6.32 -15.73
CA ALA A 207 -7.85 -6.12 -14.88
C ALA A 207 -6.61 -5.69 -15.69
N ALA A 208 -6.33 -6.35 -16.82
CA ALA A 208 -5.21 -6.00 -17.69
C ALA A 208 -5.33 -4.58 -18.25
N ILE A 209 -6.51 -4.18 -18.71
CA ILE A 209 -6.79 -2.83 -19.24
C ILE A 209 -6.49 -1.77 -18.17
N GLU A 210 -6.95 -1.98 -16.95
CA GLU A 210 -6.72 -1.04 -15.85
C GLU A 210 -5.24 -0.96 -15.44
N GLU A 211 -4.54 -2.11 -15.39
CA GLU A 211 -3.11 -2.12 -15.10
C GLU A 211 -2.29 -1.46 -16.23
N ILE A 212 -2.72 -1.59 -17.50
CA ILE A 212 -2.13 -0.87 -18.64
C ILE A 212 -2.33 0.64 -18.48
N GLY A 213 -3.51 1.10 -18.11
CA GLY A 213 -3.76 2.51 -17.84
C GLY A 213 -2.82 3.07 -16.76
N LYS A 214 -2.66 2.32 -15.66
CA LYS A 214 -1.78 2.71 -14.55
C LYS A 214 -0.29 2.69 -14.93
N ILE A 215 0.21 1.68 -15.64
CA ILE A 215 1.63 1.63 -16.02
C ILE A 215 1.99 2.75 -17.00
N VAL A 216 1.11 3.11 -17.92
CA VAL A 216 1.34 4.20 -18.87
C VAL A 216 1.42 5.54 -18.13
N ALA A 217 0.46 5.84 -17.26
CA ALA A 217 0.48 7.08 -16.47
C ALA A 217 1.70 7.15 -15.54
N THR A 218 2.03 6.06 -14.86
CA THR A 218 3.20 5.94 -13.98
C THR A 218 4.50 6.18 -14.73
N SER A 219 4.64 5.55 -15.90
CA SER A 219 5.84 5.67 -16.74
C SER A 219 6.04 7.08 -17.29
N TRP A 220 4.94 7.76 -17.61
CA TRP A 220 5.01 9.17 -18.03
C TRP A 220 5.53 10.07 -16.90
N TYR A 221 5.13 9.85 -15.65
CA TYR A 221 5.68 10.59 -14.51
C TYR A 221 7.13 10.20 -14.20
N ILE A 222 7.49 8.91 -14.29
CA ILE A 222 8.89 8.47 -14.15
C ILE A 222 9.77 9.14 -15.21
N GLN A 223 9.29 9.25 -16.45
CA GLN A 223 9.97 9.97 -17.51
C GLN A 223 10.15 11.46 -17.19
N LYS A 224 9.12 12.12 -16.63
CA LYS A 224 9.22 13.52 -16.22
C LYS A 224 10.20 13.74 -15.06
N LEU A 225 10.31 12.79 -14.14
CA LEU A 225 11.14 12.84 -12.95
C LEU A 225 12.46 12.08 -13.13
N GLN A 226 13.13 12.25 -14.29
CA GLN A 226 14.29 11.46 -14.72
C GLN A 226 15.47 11.43 -13.73
N ASN A 227 15.60 12.42 -12.86
CA ASN A 227 16.62 12.50 -11.82
C ASN A 227 16.25 11.75 -10.52
N LYS A 228 15.03 11.19 -10.43
CA LYS A 228 14.51 10.46 -9.28
C LYS A 228 14.49 8.95 -9.59
N ARG A 229 15.63 8.26 -9.35
CA ARG A 229 15.87 6.89 -9.85
C ARG A 229 16.01 5.83 -8.76
N PHE A 230 15.50 6.08 -7.56
CA PHE A 230 15.47 5.08 -6.52
C PHE A 230 14.24 4.19 -6.64
N LEU A 231 14.35 2.94 -6.20
CA LEU A 231 13.23 2.01 -6.17
C LEU A 231 12.03 2.58 -5.42
N PHE A 232 12.28 3.20 -4.26
CA PHE A 232 11.24 3.86 -3.46
C PHE A 232 10.54 5.03 -4.19
N ASN A 233 11.24 5.70 -5.13
CA ASN A 233 10.57 6.70 -5.98
C ASN A 233 9.56 6.03 -6.92
N GLY A 234 9.90 4.85 -7.46
CA GLY A 234 8.97 4.06 -8.28
C GLY A 234 7.73 3.64 -7.49
N LEU A 235 7.93 3.12 -6.26
CA LEU A 235 6.83 2.79 -5.34
C LEU A 235 5.92 4.00 -5.09
N LEU A 236 6.50 5.15 -4.77
CA LEU A 236 5.75 6.37 -4.46
C LEU A 236 5.00 6.92 -5.69
N ILE A 237 5.65 6.99 -6.86
CA ILE A 237 5.04 7.49 -8.09
C ILE A 237 3.89 6.58 -8.53
N GLY A 238 4.15 5.27 -8.59
CA GLY A 238 3.14 4.28 -8.96
C GLY A 238 2.00 4.20 -7.95
N GLY A 239 2.32 4.25 -6.65
CA GLY A 239 1.34 4.30 -5.56
C GLY A 239 0.46 5.55 -5.64
N ALA A 240 1.01 6.71 -6.00
CA ALA A 240 0.24 7.94 -6.16
C ALA A 240 -0.73 7.87 -7.36
N VAL A 241 -0.29 7.30 -8.50
CA VAL A 241 -1.18 7.04 -9.64
C VAL A 241 -2.28 6.07 -9.25
N GLY A 242 -1.91 4.95 -8.60
CA GLY A 242 -2.86 3.94 -8.14
C GLY A 242 -3.86 4.48 -7.12
N ALA A 243 -3.42 5.34 -6.19
CA ALA A 243 -4.29 5.99 -5.20
C ALA A 243 -5.30 6.94 -5.87
N GLY A 244 -4.85 7.73 -6.84
CA GLY A 244 -5.76 8.58 -7.61
C GLY A 244 -6.78 7.77 -8.39
N PHE A 245 -6.34 6.72 -9.08
CA PHE A 245 -7.24 5.80 -9.79
C PHE A 245 -8.29 5.21 -8.84
N ASP A 246 -7.85 4.64 -7.71
CA ASP A 246 -8.73 3.99 -6.72
C ASP A 246 -9.79 4.93 -6.16
N VAL A 247 -9.39 6.16 -5.78
CA VAL A 247 -10.33 7.17 -5.25
C VAL A 247 -11.38 7.56 -6.27
N PHE A 248 -11.00 7.83 -7.52
CA PHE A 248 -11.96 8.19 -8.57
C PHE A 248 -12.89 7.01 -8.91
N GLU A 249 -12.35 5.80 -9.01
CA GLU A 249 -13.14 4.62 -9.30
C GLU A 249 -14.09 4.28 -8.15
N SER A 250 -13.60 4.24 -6.92
CA SER A 250 -14.41 3.94 -5.74
C SER A 250 -15.52 4.95 -5.51
N ALA A 251 -15.24 6.24 -5.73
CA ALA A 251 -16.28 7.28 -5.71
C ALA A 251 -17.34 7.04 -6.81
N GLY A 252 -16.91 6.67 -8.00
CA GLY A 252 -17.80 6.36 -9.13
C GLY A 252 -18.71 5.16 -8.84
N TYR A 253 -18.17 4.06 -8.35
CA TYR A 253 -18.98 2.88 -7.98
C TYR A 253 -19.94 3.17 -6.82
N THR A 254 -19.51 3.92 -5.82
CA THR A 254 -20.37 4.31 -4.70
C THR A 254 -21.51 5.22 -5.18
N PHE A 255 -21.23 6.14 -6.08
CA PHE A 255 -22.26 6.97 -6.71
C PHE A 255 -23.20 6.13 -7.58
N TYR A 256 -22.69 5.18 -8.36
CA TYR A 256 -23.50 4.27 -9.16
C TYR A 256 -24.45 3.41 -8.30
N ALA A 257 -23.97 2.92 -7.16
CA ALA A 257 -24.81 2.20 -6.20
C ALA A 257 -25.97 3.07 -5.67
N LEU A 258 -25.77 4.39 -5.53
CA LEU A 258 -26.80 5.35 -5.13
C LEU A 258 -27.91 5.50 -6.18
N LEU A 259 -27.58 5.34 -7.47
CA LEU A 259 -28.52 5.47 -8.58
C LEU A 259 -29.36 4.21 -8.83
N GLY A 260 -29.05 3.09 -8.17
CA GLY A 260 -29.75 1.82 -8.33
C GLY A 260 -31.22 1.90 -7.85
N ASN A 261 -32.12 1.18 -8.55
CA ASN A 261 -33.57 1.19 -8.26
C ASN A 261 -33.94 0.63 -6.87
N ASN A 262 -33.04 -0.12 -6.23
CA ASN A 262 -33.24 -0.75 -4.91
C ASN A 262 -32.30 -0.16 -3.86
N PHE A 263 -31.95 1.13 -4.00
CA PHE A 263 -31.06 1.80 -3.06
C PHE A 263 -31.51 1.62 -1.61
N THR A 264 -30.65 1.01 -0.81
CA THR A 264 -30.78 0.96 0.64
C THR A 264 -29.60 1.65 1.30
N ALA A 265 -29.83 2.26 2.47
CA ALA A 265 -28.73 2.85 3.26
C ALA A 265 -27.64 1.82 3.58
N GLN A 266 -28.01 0.54 3.73
CA GLN A 266 -27.08 -0.56 3.96
C GLN A 266 -26.16 -0.81 2.77
N GLU A 267 -26.70 -0.88 1.55
CA GLU A 267 -25.93 -1.10 0.32
C GLU A 267 -24.99 0.08 0.04
N PHE A 268 -25.48 1.30 0.26
CA PHE A 268 -24.66 2.49 0.15
C PHE A 268 -23.47 2.47 1.12
N LEU A 269 -23.72 2.13 2.40
CA LEU A 269 -22.67 2.02 3.39
C LEU A 269 -21.64 0.94 3.01
N THR A 270 -22.14 -0.22 2.60
CA THR A 270 -21.29 -1.35 2.20
C THR A 270 -20.42 -0.96 1.00
N SER A 271 -20.96 -0.24 0.03
CA SER A 271 -20.19 0.27 -1.11
C SER A 271 -19.21 1.36 -0.65
N ALA A 272 -19.66 2.37 0.07
CA ALA A 272 -18.84 3.53 0.45
C ALA A 272 -17.68 3.14 1.38
N ILE A 273 -17.98 2.53 2.52
CA ILE A 273 -16.95 2.18 3.52
C ILE A 273 -16.23 0.89 3.14
N GLY A 274 -16.96 -0.10 2.60
CA GLY A 274 -16.36 -1.36 2.17
C GLY A 274 -15.28 -1.16 1.11
N ARG A 275 -15.59 -0.44 0.02
CA ARG A 275 -14.61 -0.13 -1.02
C ARG A 275 -13.46 0.73 -0.47
N GLY A 276 -13.78 1.75 0.34
CA GLY A 276 -12.76 2.57 0.97
C GLY A 276 -11.77 1.79 1.82
N LEU A 277 -12.24 0.86 2.64
CA LEU A 277 -11.38 0.00 3.48
C LEU A 277 -10.57 -0.99 2.63
N THR A 278 -11.19 -1.59 1.63
CA THR A 278 -10.51 -2.58 0.78
C THR A 278 -9.50 -1.96 -0.18
N GLY A 279 -9.60 -0.66 -0.48
CA GLY A 279 -8.60 0.12 -1.23
C GLY A 279 -7.19 0.11 -0.62
N ILE A 280 -7.02 -0.31 0.65
CA ILE A 280 -5.70 -0.41 1.33
C ILE A 280 -4.69 -1.24 0.53
N ALA A 281 -5.12 -2.30 -0.16
CA ALA A 281 -4.21 -3.21 -0.86
C ALA A 281 -4.61 -3.48 -2.31
N ALA A 282 -5.43 -2.61 -2.87
CA ALA A 282 -5.90 -2.69 -4.25
C ALA A 282 -4.99 -1.87 -5.19
N HIS A 283 -5.56 -0.96 -5.93
CA HIS A 283 -4.90 -0.20 -7.00
C HIS A 283 -3.65 0.57 -6.53
N VAL A 284 -3.62 1.00 -5.26
CA VAL A 284 -2.46 1.72 -4.69
C VAL A 284 -1.23 0.82 -4.64
N ALA A 285 -1.39 -0.39 -4.10
CA ALA A 285 -0.30 -1.36 -3.98
C ALA A 285 0.13 -1.88 -5.35
N TRP A 286 -0.82 -2.20 -6.23
CA TRP A 286 -0.49 -2.67 -7.59
C TRP A 286 0.21 -1.58 -8.39
N GLY A 287 -0.25 -0.33 -8.30
CA GLY A 287 0.44 0.81 -8.89
C GLY A 287 1.87 0.97 -8.35
N ALA A 288 2.07 0.83 -7.05
CA ALA A 288 3.39 0.89 -6.43
C ALA A 288 4.31 -0.23 -6.92
N ILE A 289 3.84 -1.48 -6.97
CA ILE A 289 4.58 -2.63 -7.51
C ILE A 289 4.98 -2.37 -8.96
N THR A 290 4.05 -1.90 -9.79
CA THR A 290 4.31 -1.56 -11.19
C THR A 290 5.34 -0.44 -11.32
N GLY A 291 5.21 0.62 -10.53
CA GLY A 291 6.15 1.74 -10.52
C GLY A 291 7.57 1.32 -10.08
N ALA A 292 7.67 0.47 -9.07
CA ALA A 292 8.93 -0.14 -8.66
C ALA A 292 9.55 -0.98 -9.79
N GLY A 293 8.74 -1.78 -10.47
CA GLY A 293 9.17 -2.60 -11.60
C GLY A 293 9.73 -1.76 -12.75
N VAL A 294 9.03 -0.71 -13.16
CA VAL A 294 9.52 0.23 -14.19
C VAL A 294 10.83 0.88 -13.75
N MET A 295 10.94 1.26 -12.47
CA MET A 295 12.16 1.88 -11.95
C MET A 295 13.35 0.91 -11.90
N MET A 296 13.13 -0.37 -11.59
CA MET A 296 14.18 -1.40 -11.64
C MET A 296 14.74 -1.55 -13.06
N VAL A 297 13.86 -1.62 -14.06
CA VAL A 297 14.24 -1.74 -15.47
C VAL A 297 14.96 -0.48 -15.94
N LEU A 298 14.49 0.70 -15.55
CA LEU A 298 15.13 1.98 -15.86
C LEU A 298 16.54 2.09 -15.25
N LYS A 299 16.71 1.67 -14.00
CA LYS A 299 18.02 1.68 -13.33
C LYS A 299 19.06 0.86 -14.09
N LYS A 300 18.65 -0.27 -14.66
CA LYS A 300 19.51 -1.16 -15.45
C LYS A 300 19.86 -0.56 -16.80
N ASN A 301 18.89 0.07 -17.48
CA ASN A 301 19.03 0.60 -18.85
C ASN A 301 19.53 2.06 -18.92
N ARG A 302 19.62 2.76 -17.80
CA ARG A 302 20.09 4.15 -17.61
C ARG A 302 19.25 5.24 -18.25
N GLU A 303 18.57 5.01 -19.36
CA GLU A 303 17.69 5.96 -20.05
C GLU A 303 16.29 5.40 -20.20
N PHE A 304 15.28 6.28 -20.05
CA PHE A 304 13.88 5.88 -20.24
C PHE A 304 13.57 5.81 -21.74
N SER A 305 12.96 4.70 -22.13
CA SER A 305 12.32 4.51 -23.44
C SER A 305 10.99 3.78 -23.23
N TRP A 306 9.97 4.14 -23.97
CA TRP A 306 8.69 3.46 -23.94
C TRP A 306 8.77 1.97 -24.30
N SER A 307 9.78 1.59 -25.09
CA SER A 307 10.05 0.18 -25.39
C SER A 307 10.42 -0.65 -24.16
N LEU A 308 10.92 -0.02 -23.08
CA LEU A 308 11.25 -0.71 -21.83
C LEU A 308 10.03 -1.36 -21.17
N LEU A 309 8.82 -0.80 -21.37
CA LEU A 309 7.58 -1.35 -20.83
C LEU A 309 7.25 -2.74 -21.39
N TRP A 310 7.75 -3.05 -22.59
CA TRP A 310 7.49 -4.31 -23.29
C TRP A 310 8.62 -5.32 -23.12
N THR A 311 9.62 -5.02 -22.32
CA THR A 311 10.66 -5.99 -21.96
C THR A 311 10.10 -7.07 -21.02
N GLY A 312 10.63 -8.28 -21.08
CA GLY A 312 10.21 -9.36 -20.18
C GLY A 312 10.39 -9.01 -18.70
N GLU A 313 11.35 -8.13 -18.38
CA GLU A 313 11.58 -7.63 -17.02
C GLU A 313 10.44 -6.73 -16.54
N SER A 314 9.93 -5.85 -17.39
CA SER A 314 8.80 -4.97 -17.08
C SER A 314 7.47 -5.72 -17.06
N LEU A 315 7.28 -6.59 -18.05
CA LEU A 315 6.05 -7.38 -18.18
C LEU A 315 5.77 -8.31 -16.99
N ARG A 316 6.82 -8.77 -16.28
CA ARG A 316 6.62 -9.57 -15.04
C ARG A 316 5.79 -8.83 -14.01
N PHE A 317 6.06 -7.53 -13.80
CA PHE A 317 5.33 -6.73 -12.83
C PHE A 317 3.91 -6.44 -13.31
N LEU A 318 3.73 -6.14 -14.59
CA LEU A 318 2.41 -5.96 -15.16
C LEU A 318 1.56 -7.25 -15.07
N ILE A 319 2.15 -8.42 -15.37
CA ILE A 319 1.46 -9.70 -15.23
C ILE A 319 1.14 -9.98 -13.76
N LEU A 320 2.08 -9.74 -12.86
CA LEU A 320 1.86 -9.94 -11.42
C LEU A 320 0.68 -9.11 -10.92
N THR A 321 0.66 -7.80 -11.22
CA THR A 321 -0.42 -6.92 -10.77
C THR A 321 -1.75 -7.26 -11.46
N THR A 322 -1.73 -7.63 -12.73
CA THR A 322 -2.94 -8.11 -13.43
C THR A 322 -3.50 -9.38 -12.78
N VAL A 323 -2.65 -10.33 -12.40
CA VAL A 323 -3.07 -11.56 -11.71
C VAL A 323 -3.66 -11.24 -10.34
N LEU A 324 -2.99 -10.43 -9.53
CA LEU A 324 -3.49 -10.01 -8.21
C LEU A 324 -4.85 -9.29 -8.33
N HIS A 325 -4.97 -8.41 -9.32
CA HIS A 325 -6.21 -7.69 -9.61
C HIS A 325 -7.33 -8.61 -10.07
N THR A 326 -7.03 -9.58 -10.95
CA THR A 326 -8.00 -10.59 -11.39
C THR A 326 -8.50 -11.43 -10.21
N PHE A 327 -7.58 -11.84 -9.32
CA PHE A 327 -7.96 -12.53 -8.08
C PHE A 327 -8.84 -11.67 -7.17
N TRP A 328 -8.57 -10.38 -7.09
CA TRP A 328 -9.37 -9.44 -6.33
C TRP A 328 -10.83 -9.39 -6.84
N ASN A 329 -11.01 -9.36 -8.15
CA ASN A 329 -12.30 -9.22 -8.82
C ASN A 329 -13.05 -10.57 -8.97
N THR A 330 -12.40 -11.71 -8.72
CA THR A 330 -12.99 -13.05 -8.89
C THR A 330 -13.23 -13.68 -7.51
N PRO A 331 -14.48 -13.91 -7.09
CA PRO A 331 -14.78 -14.49 -5.77
C PRO A 331 -14.44 -16.00 -5.76
N ILE A 332 -13.22 -16.35 -5.35
CA ILE A 332 -12.74 -17.74 -5.23
C ILE A 332 -12.87 -18.24 -3.79
N LEU A 333 -12.68 -17.33 -2.83
CA LEU A 333 -12.80 -17.58 -1.39
C LEU A 333 -13.87 -16.63 -0.79
N PRO A 334 -14.32 -16.86 0.44
CA PRO A 334 -15.13 -15.87 1.14
C PRO A 334 -14.47 -14.50 1.11
N ASN A 335 -15.18 -13.47 0.69
CA ASN A 335 -14.63 -12.13 0.37
C ASN A 335 -13.65 -11.58 1.41
N LEU A 336 -13.99 -11.65 2.69
CA LEU A 336 -13.12 -11.14 3.76
C LEU A 336 -11.79 -11.91 3.86
N LEU A 337 -11.82 -13.23 3.65
CA LEU A 337 -10.61 -14.06 3.69
C LEU A 337 -9.72 -13.78 2.49
N GLN A 338 -10.31 -13.69 1.30
CA GLN A 338 -9.60 -13.40 0.05
C GLN A 338 -8.94 -12.02 0.09
N GLN A 339 -9.69 -11.00 0.49
CA GLN A 339 -9.20 -9.65 0.65
C GLN A 339 -8.09 -9.56 1.71
N GLY A 340 -8.27 -10.24 2.86
CA GLY A 340 -7.25 -10.32 3.89
C GLY A 340 -5.94 -10.93 3.40
N ILE A 341 -5.99 -12.01 2.62
CA ILE A 341 -4.81 -12.64 2.01
C ILE A 341 -4.15 -11.67 1.01
N LEU A 342 -4.92 -11.01 0.15
CA LEU A 342 -4.39 -10.09 -0.85
C LEU A 342 -3.79 -8.83 -0.21
N ILE A 343 -4.36 -8.34 0.89
CA ILE A 343 -3.80 -7.27 1.71
C ILE A 343 -2.43 -7.66 2.26
N LEU A 344 -2.33 -8.87 2.84
CA LEU A 344 -1.06 -9.39 3.38
C LEU A 344 0.01 -9.61 2.28
N LEU A 345 -0.41 -9.94 1.06
CA LEU A 345 0.52 -10.12 -0.07
C LEU A 345 0.98 -8.79 -0.68
N ALA A 346 0.21 -7.73 -0.50
CA ALA A 346 0.50 -6.41 -1.06
C ALA A 346 1.36 -5.54 -0.12
N LEU A 347 1.32 -5.80 1.18
CA LEU A 347 2.15 -5.17 2.22
C LEU A 347 3.50 -5.85 2.38
#